data_e1dd524d4bd858ccbc78f419a18d93f8
#
_entry.id   e1dd524d4bd858ccbc78f419a18d93f8
#
_cell.length_a   1.000
_cell.length_b   1.000
_cell.length_c   1.000
_cell.angle_alpha   90.00
_cell.angle_beta   90.00
_cell.angle_gamma   90.00
#
_symmetry.space_group_name_H-M   'P 1'
#
loop_
_entity.id
_entity.type
_entity.pdbx_description
1 polymer ?
#
loop_
_entity_poly.entity_id
_entity_poly.type
_entity_poly.pdbx_seq_one_letter_code
_entity_poly.pdbx_strand_id
1 'polypeptide(L)'
;MDNTGFLQINVTNNLNVPIENAVINLSYEGRPEEVIRVLDTDSSGQTENVQLEAPPVELSRTEDNIVMPYAEYSIYVTAEGYEPVDVSGIEILSETSSQQNVKLTAIGEGQEIVIPAHTLYGYYPPKIAESEIKPTNETGEIVLSRVVVPETIVVHDGSPSDSTAKNYYVSYTDYIKNVASSEIYATWSDATITANVLAIMSFTLNRVYTEWYRNRGYDFTITSSTAYDHKWIYGRNIYDNISDIVDEIFDQYIARPDVKQPILTQYCDGRRVTCPNWLSQWGSKDLGDRGYSPIEILRYYYGDDIYLRTAEAISGIPSSWPGYDLTIGSRGDKVRQLQEELDIIAEVYSSIPRIAADGIFGNNTKAAVLAFQKIFGLPQTGSVDFRTWYKISQIYVGITRIAELS
;
A
#
# COMPACT_ATOMS: atom_id res chain seq x y z
N MET A 1 -25.47 -0.58 -15.97
CA MET A 1 -24.60 -0.19 -14.84
C MET A 1 -23.74 0.93 -15.35
N ASP A 2 -23.60 1.99 -14.60
CA ASP A 2 -22.76 3.10 -15.03
C ASP A 2 -21.32 2.65 -14.95
N ASN A 3 -20.62 2.73 -16.07
CA ASN A 3 -19.18 2.37 -16.16
C ASN A 3 -18.37 3.52 -15.53
N THR A 4 -18.30 3.54 -14.21
CA THR A 4 -17.64 4.59 -13.44
C THR A 4 -16.86 4.05 -12.27
N GLY A 5 -15.77 4.72 -11.91
CA GLY A 5 -15.03 4.55 -10.67
C GLY A 5 -14.93 5.88 -9.92
N PHE A 6 -14.32 5.86 -8.76
CA PHE A 6 -14.17 7.03 -7.90
C PHE A 6 -12.70 7.31 -7.60
N LEU A 7 -12.38 8.61 -7.52
CA LEU A 7 -11.05 9.10 -7.17
C LEU A 7 -11.15 10.15 -6.07
N GLN A 8 -10.37 10.00 -5.03
CA GLN A 8 -10.07 11.03 -4.05
C GLN A 8 -8.58 11.43 -4.14
N ILE A 9 -8.28 12.70 -4.03
CA ILE A 9 -6.90 13.19 -4.07
C ILE A 9 -6.52 13.72 -2.69
N ASN A 10 -5.38 13.26 -2.18
CA ASN A 10 -4.83 13.66 -0.89
C ASN A 10 -3.54 14.45 -1.13
N VAL A 11 -3.47 15.69 -0.67
CA VAL A 11 -2.33 16.57 -0.86
C VAL A 11 -1.66 16.89 0.48
N THR A 12 -0.39 16.54 0.59
CA THR A 12 0.44 16.81 1.77
C THR A 12 1.77 17.45 1.36
N ASN A 13 2.49 18.03 2.31
CA ASN A 13 3.89 18.39 2.10
C ASN A 13 4.83 17.22 2.43
N ASN A 14 6.14 17.43 2.30
CA ASN A 14 7.17 16.41 2.59
C ASN A 14 7.20 15.96 4.07
N LEU A 15 6.55 16.69 4.96
CA LEU A 15 6.41 16.36 6.38
C LEU A 15 5.10 15.64 6.70
N ASN A 16 4.36 15.19 5.67
CA ASN A 16 3.03 14.61 5.77
C ASN A 16 1.98 15.55 6.42
N VAL A 17 2.21 16.87 6.38
CA VAL A 17 1.23 17.86 6.83
C VAL A 17 0.24 18.09 5.68
N PRO A 18 -1.10 18.00 5.94
CA PRO A 18 -2.10 18.24 4.92
C PRO A 18 -2.04 19.68 4.41
N ILE A 19 -2.29 19.87 3.13
CA ILE A 19 -2.33 21.19 2.48
C ILE A 19 -3.79 21.50 2.15
N GLU A 20 -4.34 22.46 2.87
CA GLU A 20 -5.69 23.00 2.63
C GLU A 20 -5.68 23.99 1.45
N ASN A 21 -6.79 24.05 0.69
CA ASN A 21 -6.97 24.93 -0.47
C ASN A 21 -5.93 24.69 -1.60
N ALA A 22 -5.37 23.50 -1.71
CA ALA A 22 -4.66 23.14 -2.93
C ALA A 22 -5.67 22.99 -4.07
N VAL A 23 -5.36 23.58 -5.23
CA VAL A 23 -6.22 23.54 -6.41
C VAL A 23 -5.75 22.43 -7.34
N ILE A 24 -6.67 21.56 -7.73
CA ILE A 24 -6.42 20.42 -8.60
C ILE A 24 -7.23 20.56 -9.88
N ASN A 25 -6.55 20.68 -11.01
CA ASN A 25 -7.15 20.59 -12.33
C ASN A 25 -7.09 19.12 -12.79
N LEU A 26 -8.25 18.51 -12.96
CA LEU A 26 -8.38 17.12 -13.43
C LEU A 26 -8.73 17.13 -14.92
N SER A 27 -8.01 16.33 -15.71
CA SER A 27 -8.18 16.19 -17.16
C SER A 27 -8.09 14.70 -17.58
N TYR A 28 -8.49 14.40 -18.82
CA TYR A 28 -8.13 13.11 -19.43
C TYR A 28 -6.64 13.05 -19.72
N GLU A 29 -6.06 11.86 -19.64
CA GLU A 29 -4.66 11.63 -20.01
C GLU A 29 -4.37 12.11 -21.42
N GLY A 30 -3.24 12.82 -21.60
CA GLY A 30 -2.82 13.41 -22.87
C GLY A 30 -3.60 14.63 -23.33
N ARG A 31 -4.50 15.20 -22.48
CA ARG A 31 -5.30 16.40 -22.78
C ARG A 31 -5.34 17.38 -21.59
N PRO A 32 -4.19 17.85 -21.11
CA PRO A 32 -4.11 18.68 -19.90
C PRO A 32 -4.87 20.02 -20.05
N GLU A 33 -5.09 20.53 -21.26
CA GLU A 33 -5.85 21.74 -21.55
C GLU A 33 -7.38 21.55 -21.45
N GLU A 34 -7.87 20.30 -21.50
CA GLU A 34 -9.29 19.96 -21.38
C GLU A 34 -9.64 19.64 -19.93
N VAL A 35 -9.66 20.65 -19.06
CA VAL A 35 -10.00 20.47 -17.64
C VAL A 35 -11.46 20.05 -17.48
N ILE A 36 -11.71 18.84 -16.98
CA ILE A 36 -13.06 18.29 -16.76
C ILE A 36 -13.61 18.58 -15.36
N ARG A 37 -12.72 18.80 -14.38
CA ARG A 37 -13.05 19.20 -13.00
C ARG A 37 -11.95 20.08 -12.43
N VAL A 38 -12.36 21.04 -11.61
CA VAL A 38 -11.48 21.77 -10.70
C VAL A 38 -11.92 21.44 -9.30
N LEU A 39 -10.99 21.01 -8.46
CA LEU A 39 -11.22 20.56 -7.10
C LEU A 39 -10.33 21.34 -6.15
N ASP A 40 -10.78 21.49 -4.91
CA ASP A 40 -10.00 22.07 -3.82
C ASP A 40 -9.87 21.06 -2.68
N THR A 41 -8.77 21.12 -1.94
CA THR A 41 -8.57 20.30 -0.76
C THR A 41 -9.14 21.00 0.49
N ASP A 42 -9.71 20.19 1.38
CA ASP A 42 -10.17 20.60 2.71
C ASP A 42 -9.00 20.71 3.73
N SER A 43 -9.34 20.99 4.98
CA SER A 43 -8.35 21.07 6.08
C SER A 43 -7.61 19.77 6.41
N SER A 44 -8.04 18.65 5.85
CA SER A 44 -7.35 17.36 5.92
C SER A 44 -6.48 17.09 4.67
N GLY A 45 -6.39 18.07 3.76
CA GLY A 45 -5.67 17.94 2.51
C GLY A 45 -6.38 17.05 1.49
N GLN A 46 -7.69 16.81 1.64
CA GLN A 46 -8.46 15.88 0.83
C GLN A 46 -9.48 16.60 -0.06
N THR A 47 -9.64 16.10 -1.29
CA THR A 47 -10.75 16.51 -2.15
C THR A 47 -12.03 15.75 -1.79
N GLU A 48 -13.17 16.22 -2.31
CA GLU A 48 -14.33 15.35 -2.44
C GLU A 48 -14.00 14.10 -3.28
N ASN A 49 -14.80 13.06 -3.12
CA ASN A 49 -14.67 11.85 -3.94
C ASN A 49 -15.34 12.09 -5.30
N VAL A 50 -14.59 12.03 -6.38
CA VAL A 50 -15.03 12.37 -7.73
C VAL A 50 -15.39 11.12 -8.51
N GLN A 51 -16.61 11.07 -9.04
CA GLN A 51 -17.04 10.02 -9.96
C GLN A 51 -16.47 10.29 -11.36
N LEU A 52 -15.78 9.31 -11.94
CA LEU A 52 -15.12 9.38 -13.23
C LEU A 52 -15.57 8.22 -14.14
N GLU A 53 -15.61 8.49 -15.44
CA GLU A 53 -15.89 7.44 -16.44
C GLU A 53 -14.77 6.40 -16.45
N ALA A 54 -15.13 5.14 -16.65
CA ALA A 54 -14.19 4.03 -16.79
C ALA A 54 -14.75 3.00 -17.78
N PRO A 55 -13.90 2.16 -18.38
CA PRO A 55 -14.37 1.07 -19.24
C PRO A 55 -15.21 0.05 -18.46
N PRO A 56 -16.00 -0.79 -19.15
CA PRO A 56 -16.78 -1.84 -18.50
C PRO A 56 -15.94 -2.75 -17.62
N VAL A 57 -16.44 -3.08 -16.44
CA VAL A 57 -15.72 -3.88 -15.44
C VAL A 57 -15.30 -5.25 -15.95
N GLU A 58 -16.05 -5.83 -16.89
CA GLU A 58 -15.75 -7.11 -17.51
C GLU A 58 -14.38 -7.15 -18.19
N LEU A 59 -13.89 -5.99 -18.67
CA LEU A 59 -12.56 -5.91 -19.31
C LEU A 59 -11.42 -6.23 -18.36
N SER A 60 -11.51 -5.85 -17.09
CA SER A 60 -10.52 -6.18 -16.05
C SER A 60 -10.71 -7.59 -15.45
N ARG A 61 -11.85 -8.22 -15.72
CA ARG A 61 -12.18 -9.57 -15.28
C ARG A 61 -11.96 -10.65 -16.34
N THR A 62 -11.61 -10.25 -17.59
CA THR A 62 -11.43 -11.16 -18.72
C THR A 62 -9.93 -11.31 -19.03
N GLU A 63 -9.42 -12.52 -18.90
CA GLU A 63 -7.99 -12.85 -19.09
C GLU A 63 -7.46 -12.51 -20.47
N ASP A 64 -8.24 -12.82 -21.52
CA ASP A 64 -7.82 -12.59 -22.92
C ASP A 64 -8.19 -11.21 -23.46
N ASN A 65 -8.50 -10.28 -22.60
CA ASN A 65 -8.86 -8.93 -22.99
C ASN A 65 -7.63 -8.18 -23.57
N ILE A 66 -7.81 -7.60 -24.78
CA ILE A 66 -6.81 -6.78 -25.48
C ILE A 66 -7.14 -5.28 -25.41
N VAL A 67 -8.28 -4.92 -24.85
CA VAL A 67 -8.74 -3.54 -24.68
C VAL A 67 -8.28 -3.04 -23.31
N MET A 68 -7.86 -1.77 -23.21
CA MET A 68 -7.49 -1.17 -21.94
C MET A 68 -8.66 -1.27 -20.94
N PRO A 69 -8.48 -1.90 -19.78
CA PRO A 69 -9.58 -2.17 -18.85
C PRO A 69 -9.86 -1.03 -17.85
N TYR A 70 -9.12 0.07 -17.94
CA TYR A 70 -9.23 1.28 -17.12
C TYR A 70 -9.20 2.52 -17.99
N ALA A 71 -9.69 3.63 -17.45
CA ALA A 71 -9.46 4.96 -18.02
C ALA A 71 -8.26 5.62 -17.33
N GLU A 72 -7.51 6.43 -18.08
CA GLU A 72 -6.37 7.18 -17.56
C GLU A 72 -6.72 8.67 -17.45
N TYR A 73 -6.35 9.25 -16.33
CA TYR A 73 -6.55 10.65 -16.00
C TYR A 73 -5.25 11.31 -15.58
N SER A 74 -5.20 12.63 -15.74
CA SER A 74 -4.10 13.47 -15.28
C SER A 74 -4.61 14.53 -14.32
N ILE A 75 -3.79 14.92 -13.36
CA ILE A 75 -4.05 16.05 -12.47
C ILE A 75 -2.88 17.01 -12.46
N TYR A 76 -3.19 18.30 -12.42
CA TYR A 76 -2.23 19.37 -12.17
C TYR A 76 -2.57 20.04 -10.84
N VAL A 77 -1.66 19.92 -9.87
CA VAL A 77 -1.87 20.33 -8.49
C VAL A 77 -1.05 21.58 -8.19
N THR A 78 -1.70 22.61 -7.67
CA THR A 78 -1.07 23.87 -7.26
C THR A 78 -1.47 24.23 -5.84
N ALA A 79 -0.55 24.83 -5.07
CA ALA A 79 -0.84 25.42 -3.78
C ALA A 79 0.11 26.60 -3.50
N GLU A 80 -0.34 27.57 -2.71
CA GLU A 80 0.46 28.75 -2.37
C GLU A 80 1.72 28.35 -1.58
N GLY A 81 2.89 28.76 -2.06
CA GLY A 81 4.17 28.45 -1.42
C GLY A 81 4.80 27.13 -1.83
N TYR A 82 4.20 26.40 -2.77
CA TYR A 82 4.67 25.11 -3.24
C TYR A 82 4.90 25.10 -4.76
N GLU A 83 5.80 24.23 -5.20
CA GLU A 83 5.95 23.94 -6.63
C GLU A 83 4.74 23.14 -7.12
N PRO A 84 4.26 23.44 -8.34
CA PRO A 84 3.22 22.63 -8.97
C PRO A 84 3.69 21.20 -9.20
N VAL A 85 2.74 20.25 -9.14
CA VAL A 85 2.98 18.85 -9.46
C VAL A 85 2.03 18.41 -10.54
N ASP A 86 2.56 17.79 -11.59
CA ASP A 86 1.82 17.09 -12.62
C ASP A 86 1.86 15.60 -12.34
N VAL A 87 0.69 14.94 -12.34
CA VAL A 87 0.56 13.49 -12.20
C VAL A 87 -0.23 12.97 -13.37
N SER A 88 0.35 12.12 -14.17
CA SER A 88 -0.26 11.49 -15.34
C SER A 88 -0.38 9.98 -15.18
N GLY A 89 -1.31 9.36 -15.91
CA GLY A 89 -1.53 7.91 -15.90
C GLY A 89 -2.29 7.39 -14.67
N ILE A 90 -3.12 8.22 -14.02
CA ILE A 90 -3.98 7.76 -12.91
C ILE A 90 -5.04 6.83 -13.46
N GLU A 91 -5.01 5.57 -13.02
CA GLU A 91 -5.89 4.52 -13.53
C GLU A 91 -7.20 4.45 -12.75
N ILE A 92 -8.32 4.51 -13.45
CA ILE A 92 -9.67 4.38 -12.89
C ILE A 92 -10.35 3.14 -13.47
N LEU A 93 -10.63 2.19 -12.59
CA LEU A 93 -11.39 0.97 -12.87
C LEU A 93 -12.86 1.18 -12.51
N SER A 94 -13.77 0.61 -13.30
CA SER A 94 -15.20 0.60 -12.97
C SER A 94 -15.47 -0.12 -11.64
N GLU A 95 -16.48 0.36 -10.92
CA GLU A 95 -16.94 -0.20 -9.64
C GLU A 95 -15.91 -0.16 -8.51
N THR A 96 -14.85 0.65 -8.64
CA THR A 96 -13.82 0.79 -7.60
C THR A 96 -13.68 2.23 -7.13
N SER A 97 -13.13 2.40 -5.94
CA SER A 97 -12.64 3.68 -5.41
C SER A 97 -11.13 3.63 -5.25
N SER A 98 -10.47 4.74 -5.54
CA SER A 98 -9.03 4.86 -5.37
C SER A 98 -8.61 6.21 -4.80
N GLN A 99 -7.42 6.26 -4.22
CA GLN A 99 -6.81 7.45 -3.66
C GLN A 99 -5.52 7.78 -4.39
N GLN A 100 -5.38 9.04 -4.81
CA GLN A 100 -4.15 9.59 -5.35
C GLN A 100 -3.47 10.45 -4.30
N ASN A 101 -2.34 10.00 -3.80
CA ASN A 101 -1.53 10.77 -2.86
C ASN A 101 -0.53 11.64 -3.62
N VAL A 102 -0.50 12.93 -3.32
CA VAL A 102 0.42 13.91 -3.91
C VAL A 102 1.19 14.61 -2.80
N LYS A 103 2.52 14.63 -2.91
CA LYS A 103 3.38 15.39 -2.01
C LYS A 103 3.91 16.62 -2.73
N LEU A 104 3.62 17.80 -2.19
CA LEU A 104 4.14 19.05 -2.71
C LEU A 104 5.45 19.43 -1.99
N THR A 105 6.42 19.91 -2.77
CA THR A 105 7.68 20.46 -2.28
C THR A 105 7.62 21.98 -2.26
N ALA A 106 8.36 22.63 -1.36
CA ALA A 106 8.47 24.07 -1.35
C ALA A 106 9.11 24.59 -2.66
N ILE A 107 8.81 25.84 -3.02
CA ILE A 107 9.26 26.47 -4.27
C ILE A 107 10.79 26.28 -4.48
N GLY A 108 11.18 25.74 -5.65
CA GLY A 108 12.57 25.50 -6.07
C GLY A 108 12.88 24.08 -6.57
N GLU A 109 11.99 23.13 -6.39
CA GLU A 109 12.19 21.73 -6.78
C GLU A 109 10.93 21.16 -7.46
N GLY A 110 10.72 21.48 -8.75
CA GLY A 110 9.60 20.96 -9.53
C GLY A 110 9.60 19.43 -9.59
N GLN A 111 8.42 18.81 -9.59
CA GLN A 111 8.24 17.37 -9.65
C GLN A 111 7.18 16.99 -10.67
N GLU A 112 7.50 15.98 -11.49
CA GLU A 112 6.57 15.31 -12.38
C GLU A 112 6.43 13.84 -11.95
N ILE A 113 5.20 13.33 -11.90
CA ILE A 113 4.90 11.93 -11.57
C ILE A 113 4.19 11.30 -12.76
N VAL A 114 4.83 10.28 -13.36
CA VAL A 114 4.27 9.50 -14.48
C VAL A 114 4.00 8.09 -14.00
N ILE A 115 2.75 7.69 -13.98
CA ILE A 115 2.32 6.33 -13.61
C ILE A 115 2.28 5.50 -14.90
N PRO A 116 3.18 4.49 -15.07
CA PRO A 116 3.16 3.63 -16.25
C PRO A 116 1.96 2.68 -16.24
N ALA A 117 1.62 2.13 -17.42
CA ALA A 117 0.53 1.20 -17.60
C ALA A 117 0.57 0.02 -16.61
N HIS A 118 -0.60 -0.42 -16.16
CA HIS A 118 -0.77 -1.52 -15.22
C HIS A 118 -0.08 -2.81 -15.70
N THR A 119 0.56 -3.53 -14.78
CA THR A 119 1.40 -4.70 -15.06
C THR A 119 0.65 -5.80 -15.82
N LEU A 120 -0.61 -6.07 -15.49
CA LEU A 120 -1.42 -7.07 -16.17
C LEU A 120 -1.90 -6.64 -17.57
N TYR A 121 -1.81 -5.36 -17.92
CA TYR A 121 -2.13 -4.84 -19.25
C TYR A 121 -0.87 -4.58 -20.07
N GLY A 122 0.14 -3.91 -19.51
CA GLY A 122 1.40 -3.53 -20.12
C GLY A 122 2.36 -4.72 -20.36
N TYR A 123 3.65 -4.42 -20.51
CA TYR A 123 4.69 -5.43 -20.65
C TYR A 123 4.96 -6.14 -19.31
N TYR A 124 4.97 -7.47 -19.32
CA TYR A 124 5.37 -8.29 -18.17
C TYR A 124 6.72 -8.96 -18.51
N PRO A 125 7.82 -8.54 -17.87
CA PRO A 125 9.13 -9.12 -18.16
C PRO A 125 9.25 -10.55 -17.65
N PRO A 126 10.06 -11.41 -18.30
CA PRO A 126 10.38 -12.72 -17.76
C PRO A 126 11.14 -12.58 -16.42
N LYS A 127 10.89 -13.51 -15.50
CA LYS A 127 11.61 -13.56 -14.21
C LYS A 127 13.07 -13.91 -14.43
N ILE A 128 13.95 -13.21 -13.73
CA ILE A 128 15.37 -13.54 -13.64
C ILE A 128 15.57 -14.55 -12.51
N ALA A 129 16.34 -15.60 -12.77
CA ALA A 129 16.60 -16.63 -11.76
C ALA A 129 17.39 -16.06 -10.57
N GLU A 130 17.05 -16.47 -9.35
CA GLU A 130 17.70 -16.00 -8.11
C GLU A 130 19.23 -16.12 -8.16
N SER A 131 19.74 -17.18 -8.77
CA SER A 131 21.19 -17.44 -8.95
C SER A 131 21.89 -16.47 -9.90
N GLU A 132 21.15 -15.78 -10.75
CA GLU A 132 21.70 -14.81 -11.73
C GLU A 132 21.81 -13.40 -11.13
N ILE A 133 21.11 -13.13 -10.01
CA ILE A 133 21.08 -11.80 -9.41
C ILE A 133 22.44 -11.43 -8.79
N LYS A 134 23.12 -12.28 -8.15
CA LYS A 134 24.51 -12.23 -7.66
C LYS A 134 24.77 -13.47 -6.82
N PRO A 135 25.86 -14.19 -7.02
CA PRO A 135 26.18 -15.34 -6.18
C PRO A 135 26.34 -14.91 -4.72
N THR A 136 25.81 -15.71 -3.80
CA THR A 136 26.02 -15.58 -2.36
C THR A 136 27.51 -15.76 -2.05
N ASN A 137 28.09 -14.87 -1.24
CA ASN A 137 29.39 -15.13 -0.66
C ASN A 137 29.24 -16.29 0.34
N GLU A 138 30.08 -17.31 0.27
CA GLU A 138 30.07 -18.50 1.14
C GLU A 138 30.26 -18.22 2.64
N THR A 139 30.50 -16.98 3.04
CA THR A 139 30.90 -16.58 4.41
C THR A 139 29.76 -16.03 5.27
N GLY A 140 28.55 -16.60 5.15
CA GLY A 140 27.51 -16.41 6.16
C GLY A 140 26.46 -15.38 5.80
N GLU A 141 25.35 -15.86 5.27
CA GLU A 141 24.13 -15.08 5.18
C GLU A 141 23.65 -14.70 6.58
N ILE A 142 23.44 -13.42 6.82
CA ILE A 142 22.78 -12.93 8.02
C ILE A 142 21.28 -13.20 7.82
N VAL A 143 20.73 -14.10 8.60
CA VAL A 143 19.29 -14.38 8.65
C VAL A 143 18.77 -13.85 9.98
N LEU A 144 17.67 -13.10 9.96
CA LEU A 144 17.06 -12.61 11.18
C LEU A 144 16.60 -13.78 12.06
N SER A 145 16.71 -13.62 13.37
CA SER A 145 16.32 -14.68 14.32
C SER A 145 14.80 -14.84 14.47
N ARG A 146 14.04 -13.85 14.03
CA ARG A 146 12.57 -13.79 14.09
C ARG A 146 12.01 -13.06 12.89
N VAL A 147 10.74 -13.31 12.55
CA VAL A 147 10.02 -12.60 11.51
C VAL A 147 9.49 -11.28 12.09
N VAL A 148 9.89 -10.17 11.49
CA VAL A 148 9.50 -8.83 11.89
C VAL A 148 8.93 -8.11 10.68
N VAL A 149 7.77 -7.48 10.82
CA VAL A 149 7.29 -6.49 9.84
C VAL A 149 8.17 -5.26 9.98
N PRO A 150 8.93 -4.86 8.95
CA PRO A 150 9.78 -3.68 9.03
C PRO A 150 8.93 -2.41 8.99
N GLU A 151 9.41 -1.33 9.59
CA GLU A 151 8.79 -0.02 9.44
C GLU A 151 8.87 0.46 7.99
N THR A 152 10.04 0.29 7.39
CA THR A 152 10.37 0.82 6.07
C THR A 152 10.93 -0.26 5.15
N ILE A 153 10.49 -0.24 3.90
CA ILE A 153 11.08 -0.97 2.78
C ILE A 153 11.90 0.02 1.95
N VAL A 154 13.15 -0.32 1.67
CA VAL A 154 13.97 0.44 0.72
C VAL A 154 13.80 -0.18 -0.65
N VAL A 155 13.08 0.52 -1.52
CA VAL A 155 12.77 0.10 -2.89
C VAL A 155 13.80 0.68 -3.84
N HIS A 156 14.55 -0.18 -4.52
CA HIS A 156 15.44 0.21 -5.60
C HIS A 156 14.68 0.25 -6.92
N ASP A 157 14.50 1.45 -7.49
CA ASP A 157 13.66 1.66 -8.67
C ASP A 157 14.39 1.35 -9.97
N GLY A 158 14.83 0.11 -10.09
CA GLY A 158 15.58 -0.37 -11.24
C GLY A 158 16.02 -1.82 -11.10
N SER A 159 16.91 -2.27 -12.00
CA SER A 159 17.58 -3.56 -11.86
C SER A 159 18.61 -3.50 -10.72
N PRO A 160 18.92 -4.61 -10.05
CA PRO A 160 19.89 -4.62 -8.94
C PRO A 160 21.28 -4.06 -9.30
N SER A 161 21.66 -4.12 -10.56
CA SER A 161 22.95 -3.65 -11.06
C SER A 161 22.96 -2.18 -11.52
N ASP A 162 21.81 -1.53 -11.55
CA ASP A 162 21.69 -0.13 -11.96
C ASP A 162 22.05 0.81 -10.80
N SER A 163 23.28 1.24 -10.74
CA SER A 163 23.77 2.16 -9.71
C SER A 163 23.22 3.60 -9.85
N THR A 164 22.49 3.91 -10.91
CA THR A 164 21.88 5.23 -11.13
C THR A 164 20.41 5.28 -10.69
N ALA A 165 19.79 4.12 -10.46
CA ALA A 165 18.42 4.02 -9.99
C ALA A 165 18.26 4.58 -8.58
N LYS A 166 17.12 5.23 -8.32
CA LYS A 166 16.82 5.83 -7.01
C LYS A 166 16.40 4.75 -6.00
N ASN A 167 16.77 4.96 -4.75
CA ASN A 167 16.23 4.22 -3.61
C ASN A 167 15.11 5.04 -2.96
N TYR A 168 13.93 4.45 -2.84
CA TYR A 168 12.78 5.05 -2.16
C TYR A 168 12.55 4.37 -0.82
N TYR A 169 12.37 5.18 0.23
CA TYR A 169 12.05 4.72 1.58
C TYR A 169 10.53 4.78 1.76
N VAL A 170 9.89 3.62 1.83
CA VAL A 170 8.43 3.49 1.82
C VAL A 170 8.00 2.68 3.04
N SER A 171 6.91 3.07 3.72
CA SER A 171 6.38 2.24 4.80
C SER A 171 5.99 0.86 4.27
N TYR A 172 6.10 -0.18 5.10
CA TYR A 172 5.82 -1.55 4.67
C TYR A 172 4.40 -1.69 4.10
N THR A 173 3.39 -1.14 4.79
CA THR A 173 2.00 -1.23 4.32
C THR A 173 1.78 -0.46 3.02
N ASP A 174 2.36 0.74 2.87
CA ASP A 174 2.24 1.51 1.63
C ASP A 174 2.96 0.82 0.47
N TYR A 175 4.10 0.14 0.73
CA TYR A 175 4.77 -0.70 -0.25
C TYR A 175 3.85 -1.83 -0.75
N ILE A 176 3.24 -2.59 0.16
CA ILE A 176 2.35 -3.71 -0.19
C ILE A 176 1.11 -3.22 -0.96
N LYS A 177 0.48 -2.12 -0.52
CA LYS A 177 -0.67 -1.50 -1.20
C LYS A 177 -0.33 -1.08 -2.62
N ASN A 178 0.83 -0.46 -2.80
CA ASN A 178 1.33 -0.01 -4.10
C ASN A 178 1.56 -1.20 -5.04
N VAL A 179 2.30 -2.22 -4.58
CA VAL A 179 2.56 -3.42 -5.38
C VAL A 179 1.25 -4.11 -5.77
N ALA A 180 0.35 -4.34 -4.83
CA ALA A 180 -0.93 -4.97 -5.12
C ALA A 180 -1.78 -4.14 -6.10
N SER A 181 -1.85 -2.81 -5.93
CA SER A 181 -2.54 -1.92 -6.87
C SER A 181 -1.87 -1.83 -8.25
N SER A 182 -0.60 -2.22 -8.36
CA SER A 182 0.14 -2.24 -9.63
C SER A 182 0.10 -3.59 -10.35
N GLU A 183 -0.17 -4.67 -9.63
CA GLU A 183 0.00 -6.03 -10.14
C GLU A 183 -1.28 -6.84 -10.26
N ILE A 184 -2.36 -6.49 -9.54
CA ILE A 184 -3.66 -7.16 -9.63
C ILE A 184 -4.78 -6.14 -9.75
N TYR A 185 -5.89 -6.53 -10.39
CA TYR A 185 -7.03 -5.63 -10.53
C TYR A 185 -7.90 -5.62 -9.26
N ALA A 186 -8.22 -4.42 -8.81
CA ALA A 186 -9.11 -4.19 -7.66
C ALA A 186 -10.56 -4.68 -7.90
N THR A 187 -10.91 -5.01 -9.13
CA THR A 187 -12.22 -5.57 -9.55
C THR A 187 -12.33 -7.08 -9.33
N TRP A 188 -11.24 -7.75 -8.93
CA TRP A 188 -11.27 -9.18 -8.63
C TRP A 188 -11.91 -9.45 -7.27
N SER A 189 -12.28 -10.72 -7.00
CA SER A 189 -12.89 -11.08 -5.71
C SER A 189 -11.94 -10.84 -4.53
N ASP A 190 -12.49 -10.52 -3.37
CA ASP A 190 -11.70 -10.32 -2.15
C ASP A 190 -10.83 -11.53 -1.82
N ALA A 191 -11.32 -12.75 -2.09
CA ALA A 191 -10.55 -13.97 -1.89
C ALA A 191 -9.31 -14.03 -2.78
N THR A 192 -9.45 -13.62 -4.05
CA THR A 192 -8.33 -13.54 -5.00
C THR A 192 -7.34 -12.45 -4.59
N ILE A 193 -7.84 -11.26 -4.27
CA ILE A 193 -7.00 -10.13 -3.83
C ILE A 193 -6.23 -10.53 -2.57
N THR A 194 -6.91 -11.08 -1.57
CA THR A 194 -6.29 -11.53 -0.30
C THR A 194 -5.20 -12.58 -0.53
N ALA A 195 -5.43 -13.57 -1.40
CA ALA A 195 -4.43 -14.58 -1.71
C ALA A 195 -3.18 -13.98 -2.35
N ASN A 196 -3.34 -13.05 -3.30
CA ASN A 196 -2.22 -12.36 -3.94
C ASN A 196 -1.49 -11.43 -2.96
N VAL A 197 -2.21 -10.68 -2.13
CA VAL A 197 -1.62 -9.81 -1.09
C VAL A 197 -0.80 -10.65 -0.09
N LEU A 198 -1.30 -11.79 0.37
CA LEU A 198 -0.55 -12.71 1.25
C LEU A 198 0.72 -13.24 0.56
N ALA A 199 0.66 -13.53 -0.73
CA ALA A 199 1.84 -13.94 -1.50
C ALA A 199 2.87 -12.79 -1.60
N ILE A 200 2.44 -11.56 -1.92
CA ILE A 200 3.29 -10.37 -1.97
C ILE A 200 3.95 -10.13 -0.60
N MET A 201 3.17 -10.19 0.49
CA MET A 201 3.69 -9.98 1.84
C MET A 201 4.69 -11.05 2.26
N SER A 202 4.39 -12.34 2.00
CA SER A 202 5.29 -13.42 2.36
C SER A 202 6.61 -13.35 1.59
N PHE A 203 6.57 -13.02 0.30
CA PHE A 203 7.75 -12.75 -0.51
C PHE A 203 8.58 -11.58 0.07
N THR A 204 7.92 -10.47 0.36
CA THR A 204 8.59 -9.27 0.93
C THR A 204 9.24 -9.59 2.26
N LEU A 205 8.53 -10.26 3.16
CA LEU A 205 9.07 -10.66 4.47
C LEU A 205 10.18 -11.71 4.35
N ASN A 206 10.18 -12.55 3.31
CA ASN A 206 11.31 -13.42 3.01
C ASN A 206 12.56 -12.62 2.64
N ARG A 207 12.43 -11.60 1.78
CA ARG A 207 13.53 -10.68 1.42
C ARG A 207 14.11 -9.96 2.63
N VAL A 208 13.24 -9.50 3.53
CA VAL A 208 13.63 -8.87 4.80
C VAL A 208 14.31 -9.89 5.73
N TYR A 209 13.69 -11.05 5.94
CA TYR A 209 14.17 -12.07 6.87
C TYR A 209 15.56 -12.61 6.47
N THR A 210 15.79 -12.80 5.19
CA THR A 210 17.06 -13.33 4.65
C THR A 210 18.09 -12.24 4.37
N GLU A 211 17.76 -10.97 4.56
CA GLU A 211 18.61 -9.83 4.16
C GLU A 211 19.14 -10.00 2.72
N TRP A 212 18.29 -10.47 1.82
CA TRP A 212 18.64 -11.02 0.51
C TRP A 212 19.60 -10.15 -0.29
N TYR A 213 19.26 -8.89 -0.50
CA TYR A 213 20.10 -7.94 -1.24
C TYR A 213 21.27 -7.42 -0.40
N ARG A 214 21.05 -7.15 0.89
CA ARG A 214 22.09 -6.64 1.79
C ARG A 214 23.22 -7.64 1.98
N ASN A 215 22.90 -8.93 2.11
CA ASN A 215 23.91 -10.01 2.14
C ASN A 215 24.72 -10.11 0.83
N ARG A 216 24.24 -9.48 -0.25
CA ARG A 216 24.91 -9.40 -1.55
C ARG A 216 25.62 -8.08 -1.79
N GLY A 217 25.69 -7.21 -0.75
CA GLY A 217 26.37 -5.93 -0.78
C GLY A 217 25.59 -4.80 -1.44
N TYR A 218 24.26 -4.94 -1.53
CA TYR A 218 23.36 -3.86 -1.92
C TYR A 218 22.83 -3.12 -0.68
N ASP A 219 22.40 -1.88 -0.84
CA ASP A 219 21.90 -1.00 0.23
C ASP A 219 20.37 -0.86 0.24
N PHE A 220 19.66 -1.75 -0.44
CA PHE A 220 18.20 -1.76 -0.55
C PHE A 220 17.60 -3.12 -0.13
N THR A 221 16.29 -3.12 0.10
CA THR A 221 15.54 -4.30 0.54
C THR A 221 15.02 -5.11 -0.65
N ILE A 222 14.53 -4.43 -1.70
CA ILE A 222 13.79 -5.04 -2.81
C ILE A 222 13.85 -4.12 -4.04
N THR A 223 13.62 -4.69 -5.23
CA THR A 223 13.54 -3.90 -6.49
C THR A 223 12.11 -3.57 -6.86
N SER A 224 11.93 -2.62 -7.80
CA SER A 224 10.62 -2.21 -8.34
C SER A 224 10.18 -3.01 -9.57
N SER A 225 10.85 -4.11 -9.91
CA SER A 225 10.63 -4.86 -11.15
C SER A 225 10.16 -6.28 -10.93
N THR A 226 9.08 -6.68 -11.61
CA THR A 226 8.61 -8.09 -11.65
C THR A 226 9.62 -9.06 -12.25
N ALA A 227 10.66 -8.60 -12.94
CA ALA A 227 11.75 -9.46 -13.39
C ALA A 227 12.54 -10.07 -12.22
N TYR A 228 12.66 -9.32 -11.14
CA TYR A 228 13.42 -9.70 -9.94
C TYR A 228 12.50 -9.98 -8.76
N ASP A 229 11.64 -9.01 -8.42
CA ASP A 229 10.77 -9.05 -7.25
C ASP A 229 9.34 -8.67 -7.63
N HIS A 230 8.91 -7.45 -7.30
CA HIS A 230 7.54 -6.94 -7.48
C HIS A 230 7.53 -5.68 -8.35
N LYS A 231 6.39 -5.38 -8.95
CA LYS A 231 6.17 -4.08 -9.59
C LYS A 231 5.69 -3.06 -8.57
N TRP A 232 6.62 -2.23 -8.12
CA TRP A 232 6.32 -1.01 -7.38
C TRP A 232 6.41 0.18 -8.33
N ILE A 233 5.49 1.15 -8.22
CA ILE A 233 5.41 2.31 -9.11
C ILE A 233 5.36 3.57 -8.26
N TYR A 234 6.32 4.48 -8.43
CA TYR A 234 6.30 5.76 -7.76
C TYR A 234 5.04 6.56 -8.12
N GLY A 235 4.29 7.08 -7.12
CA GLY A 235 3.09 7.88 -7.34
C GLY A 235 1.82 7.09 -7.73
N ARG A 236 1.84 5.75 -7.71
CA ARG A 236 0.67 4.91 -8.02
C ARG A 236 -0.54 5.27 -7.17
N ASN A 237 -1.72 5.44 -7.79
CA ASN A 237 -2.98 5.51 -7.06
C ASN A 237 -3.32 4.16 -6.42
N ILE A 238 -3.87 4.19 -5.21
CA ILE A 238 -4.16 3.01 -4.40
C ILE A 238 -5.67 2.77 -4.36
N TYR A 239 -6.09 1.54 -4.65
CA TYR A 239 -7.48 1.14 -4.58
C TYR A 239 -7.90 0.84 -3.13
N ASP A 240 -9.07 1.36 -2.73
CA ASP A 240 -9.54 1.32 -1.34
C ASP A 240 -9.71 -0.11 -0.82
N ASN A 241 -10.32 -1.02 -1.60
CA ASN A 241 -10.50 -2.41 -1.19
C ASN A 241 -9.17 -3.17 -1.03
N ILE A 242 -8.18 -2.88 -1.86
CA ILE A 242 -6.81 -3.42 -1.69
C ILE A 242 -6.19 -2.86 -0.41
N SER A 243 -6.34 -1.55 -0.18
CA SER A 243 -5.86 -0.89 1.04
C SER A 243 -6.47 -1.51 2.29
N ASP A 244 -7.78 -1.74 2.29
CA ASP A 244 -8.50 -2.35 3.40
C ASP A 244 -8.01 -3.76 3.72
N ILE A 245 -7.83 -4.59 2.70
CA ILE A 245 -7.31 -5.96 2.87
C ILE A 245 -5.90 -5.92 3.44
N VAL A 246 -5.02 -5.08 2.91
CA VAL A 246 -3.64 -4.97 3.44
C VAL A 246 -3.65 -4.53 4.90
N ASP A 247 -4.43 -3.51 5.27
CA ASP A 247 -4.50 -3.00 6.64
C ASP A 247 -5.07 -4.04 7.63
N GLU A 248 -5.86 -5.00 7.15
CA GLU A 248 -6.41 -6.09 7.97
C GLU A 248 -5.40 -7.20 8.25
N ILE A 249 -4.50 -7.49 7.30
CA ILE A 249 -3.66 -8.70 7.36
C ILE A 249 -2.15 -8.42 7.29
N PHE A 250 -1.69 -7.18 7.37
CA PHE A 250 -0.31 -6.76 7.06
C PHE A 250 0.78 -7.44 7.90
N ASP A 251 0.44 -8.05 9.02
CA ASP A 251 1.37 -8.78 9.88
C ASP A 251 1.41 -10.30 9.61
N GLN A 252 0.62 -10.77 8.63
CA GLN A 252 0.53 -12.19 8.29
C GLN A 252 1.53 -12.58 7.20
N TYR A 253 1.94 -13.85 7.24
CA TYR A 253 2.78 -14.44 6.20
C TYR A 253 2.53 -15.95 6.08
N ILE A 254 2.97 -16.51 4.96
CA ILE A 254 2.83 -17.94 4.66
C ILE A 254 4.08 -18.68 5.17
N ALA A 255 3.85 -19.73 5.94
CA ALA A 255 4.89 -20.56 6.53
C ALA A 255 4.64 -22.05 6.25
N ARG A 256 5.69 -22.87 6.43
CA ARG A 256 5.64 -24.32 6.49
C ARG A 256 5.86 -24.82 7.93
N PRO A 257 5.38 -26.02 8.29
CA PRO A 257 5.69 -26.62 9.58
C PRO A 257 7.21 -26.66 9.82
N ASP A 258 7.59 -26.36 11.04
CA ASP A 258 9.00 -26.40 11.51
C ASP A 258 9.97 -25.44 10.80
N VAL A 259 9.47 -24.56 9.93
CA VAL A 259 10.25 -23.50 9.26
C VAL A 259 9.83 -22.14 9.77
N LYS A 260 10.76 -21.35 10.34
CA LYS A 260 10.48 -19.98 10.78
C LYS A 260 10.41 -18.99 9.62
N GLN A 261 11.24 -19.21 8.63
CA GLN A 261 11.38 -18.31 7.49
C GLN A 261 10.06 -18.22 6.70
N PRO A 262 9.60 -17.01 6.34
CA PRO A 262 8.52 -16.84 5.39
C PRO A 262 8.83 -17.53 4.06
N ILE A 263 7.84 -18.15 3.44
CA ILE A 263 8.03 -18.78 2.13
C ILE A 263 8.36 -17.69 1.10
N LEU A 264 9.32 -17.98 0.22
CA LEU A 264 9.54 -17.18 -0.98
C LEU A 264 8.43 -17.51 -1.99
N THR A 265 7.33 -16.79 -1.87
CA THR A 265 6.10 -16.96 -2.66
C THR A 265 6.23 -16.33 -4.04
N GLN A 266 7.02 -16.93 -4.89
CA GLN A 266 7.13 -16.47 -6.29
C GLN A 266 5.79 -16.62 -7.01
N TYR A 267 5.53 -15.67 -7.92
CA TYR A 267 4.33 -15.65 -8.76
C TYR A 267 4.64 -15.02 -10.13
N CYS A 268 3.75 -15.17 -11.05
CA CYS A 268 3.77 -14.49 -12.34
C CYS A 268 2.32 -14.23 -12.83
N ASP A 269 2.14 -13.52 -13.94
CA ASP A 269 0.81 -13.28 -14.47
C ASP A 269 0.09 -14.57 -14.88
N GLY A 270 0.85 -15.60 -15.24
CA GLY A 270 0.33 -16.91 -15.68
C GLY A 270 -0.15 -16.95 -17.10
N ARG A 271 0.01 -15.84 -17.85
CA ARG A 271 -0.45 -15.68 -19.22
C ARG A 271 0.69 -15.39 -20.19
N ARG A 272 1.44 -14.30 -19.96
CA ARG A 272 2.59 -13.91 -20.78
C ARG A 272 3.85 -14.63 -20.36
N VAL A 273 3.88 -15.00 -19.07
CA VAL A 273 4.96 -15.77 -18.47
C VAL A 273 4.39 -17.05 -17.86
N THR A 274 5.00 -18.18 -18.17
CA THR A 274 4.66 -19.46 -17.53
C THR A 274 5.18 -19.49 -16.09
N CYS A 275 4.30 -19.82 -15.15
CA CYS A 275 4.65 -19.93 -13.73
C CYS A 275 5.06 -21.37 -13.40
N PRO A 276 6.34 -21.67 -13.17
CA PRO A 276 6.77 -23.04 -12.85
C PRO A 276 6.51 -23.35 -11.37
N ASN A 277 5.36 -23.92 -11.04
CA ASN A 277 4.90 -24.22 -9.68
C ASN A 277 4.80 -22.98 -8.77
N TRP A 278 4.56 -21.83 -9.35
CA TRP A 278 4.31 -20.57 -8.66
C TRP A 278 2.84 -20.17 -8.80
N LEU A 279 2.40 -19.23 -7.98
CA LEU A 279 1.06 -18.66 -8.13
C LEU A 279 0.94 -17.94 -9.49
N SER A 280 -0.09 -18.32 -10.24
CA SER A 280 -0.55 -17.59 -11.41
C SER A 280 -1.58 -16.57 -10.96
N GLN A 281 -1.36 -15.28 -11.24
CA GLN A 281 -2.31 -14.22 -10.87
C GLN A 281 -3.68 -14.46 -11.53
N TRP A 282 -3.73 -14.70 -12.84
CA TRP A 282 -4.98 -15.04 -13.53
C TRP A 282 -5.56 -16.39 -13.09
N GLY A 283 -4.73 -17.39 -12.82
CA GLY A 283 -5.19 -18.66 -12.29
C GLY A 283 -5.76 -18.54 -10.87
N SER A 284 -5.22 -17.65 -10.03
CA SER A 284 -5.79 -17.36 -8.71
C SER A 284 -7.16 -16.70 -8.79
N LYS A 285 -7.36 -15.86 -9.84
CA LYS A 285 -8.67 -15.27 -10.14
C LYS A 285 -9.69 -16.36 -10.51
N ASP A 286 -9.34 -17.29 -11.42
CA ASP A 286 -10.23 -18.40 -11.78
C ASP A 286 -10.65 -19.22 -10.55
N LEU A 287 -9.71 -19.51 -9.65
CA LEU A 287 -10.03 -20.21 -8.39
C LEU A 287 -10.92 -19.39 -7.48
N GLY A 288 -10.67 -18.09 -7.32
CA GLY A 288 -11.50 -17.19 -6.53
C GLY A 288 -12.94 -17.06 -7.09
N ASP A 289 -13.07 -16.94 -8.39
CA ASP A 289 -14.40 -16.92 -9.08
C ASP A 289 -15.19 -18.24 -8.90
N ARG A 290 -14.48 -19.35 -8.68
CA ARG A 290 -15.05 -20.65 -8.35
C ARG A 290 -15.35 -20.84 -6.87
N GLY A 291 -15.12 -19.81 -6.03
CA GLY A 291 -15.44 -19.77 -4.61
C GLY A 291 -14.38 -20.36 -3.68
N TYR A 292 -13.15 -20.53 -4.16
CA TYR A 292 -12.03 -20.92 -3.28
C TYR A 292 -11.70 -19.79 -2.31
N SER A 293 -11.46 -20.15 -1.05
CA SER A 293 -10.93 -19.21 -0.04
C SER A 293 -9.48 -18.83 -0.31
N PRO A 294 -8.97 -17.74 0.27
CA PRO A 294 -7.57 -17.32 0.08
C PRO A 294 -6.55 -18.43 0.39
N ILE A 295 -6.74 -19.17 1.48
CA ILE A 295 -5.83 -20.24 1.86
C ILE A 295 -5.90 -21.45 0.92
N GLU A 296 -7.07 -21.78 0.38
CA GLU A 296 -7.22 -22.86 -0.61
C GLU A 296 -6.56 -22.46 -1.94
N ILE A 297 -6.68 -21.20 -2.38
CA ILE A 297 -5.95 -20.66 -3.54
C ILE A 297 -4.44 -20.81 -3.32
N LEU A 298 -3.94 -20.38 -2.18
CA LEU A 298 -2.51 -20.47 -1.86
C LEU A 298 -2.02 -21.92 -1.79
N ARG A 299 -2.79 -22.84 -1.20
CA ARG A 299 -2.47 -24.26 -1.14
C ARG A 299 -2.40 -24.93 -2.51
N TYR A 300 -3.26 -24.52 -3.42
CA TYR A 300 -3.24 -25.02 -4.80
C TYR A 300 -1.87 -24.82 -5.47
N TYR A 301 -1.18 -23.70 -5.18
CA TYR A 301 0.11 -23.36 -5.78
C TYR A 301 1.33 -23.73 -4.93
N TYR A 302 1.24 -23.59 -3.60
CA TYR A 302 2.40 -23.73 -2.73
C TYR A 302 2.38 -25.03 -1.89
N GLY A 303 1.31 -25.85 -2.00
CA GLY A 303 1.17 -27.13 -1.33
C GLY A 303 0.25 -27.09 -0.10
N ASP A 304 -0.30 -28.24 0.25
CA ASP A 304 -1.32 -28.37 1.30
C ASP A 304 -0.79 -28.15 2.72
N ASP A 305 0.52 -28.22 2.90
CA ASP A 305 1.21 -28.10 4.19
C ASP A 305 1.42 -26.64 4.63
N ILE A 306 1.09 -25.67 3.80
CA ILE A 306 1.22 -24.25 4.17
C ILE A 306 0.11 -23.78 5.12
N TYR A 307 0.47 -22.82 5.96
CA TYR A 307 -0.46 -22.14 6.85
C TYR A 307 -0.05 -20.67 7.06
N LEU A 308 -0.97 -19.86 7.59
CA LEU A 308 -0.71 -18.47 7.90
C LEU A 308 -0.13 -18.33 9.31
N ARG A 309 0.86 -17.48 9.46
CA ARG A 309 1.44 -17.05 10.73
C ARG A 309 1.42 -15.54 10.83
N THR A 310 1.39 -15.07 12.07
CA THR A 310 1.57 -13.66 12.41
C THR A 310 3.04 -13.40 12.71
N ALA A 311 3.58 -12.28 12.26
CA ALA A 311 4.93 -11.84 12.55
C ALA A 311 5.13 -11.62 14.07
N GLU A 312 6.32 -11.93 14.57
CA GLU A 312 6.62 -11.87 16.00
C GLU A 312 6.74 -10.43 16.53
N ALA A 313 6.96 -9.46 15.66
CA ALA A 313 7.07 -8.05 15.98
C ALA A 313 6.79 -7.17 14.77
N ILE A 314 6.36 -5.94 15.04
CA ILE A 314 6.23 -4.84 14.08
C ILE A 314 7.23 -3.76 14.50
N SER A 315 8.15 -3.40 13.61
CA SER A 315 9.19 -2.40 13.87
C SER A 315 8.62 -0.98 13.79
N GLY A 316 9.26 -0.03 14.47
CA GLY A 316 8.89 1.40 14.40
C GLY A 316 7.60 1.78 15.14
N ILE A 317 6.93 0.86 15.81
CA ILE A 317 5.70 1.11 16.56
C ILE A 317 6.04 1.30 18.05
N PRO A 318 5.69 2.44 18.66
CA PRO A 318 6.06 2.74 20.05
C PRO A 318 5.51 1.72 21.07
N SER A 319 4.39 1.09 20.73
CA SER A 319 3.74 0.12 21.60
C SER A 319 2.88 -0.87 20.82
N SER A 320 2.97 -2.12 21.22
CA SER A 320 2.17 -3.19 20.61
C SER A 320 0.67 -3.05 20.92
N TRP A 321 -0.14 -3.56 20.01
CA TRP A 321 -1.58 -3.75 20.17
C TRP A 321 -1.92 -4.44 21.51
N PRO A 322 -2.95 -3.96 22.24
CA PRO A 322 -3.33 -4.56 23.53
C PRO A 322 -3.95 -5.96 23.43
N GLY A 323 -4.30 -6.42 22.22
CA GLY A 323 -4.92 -7.74 22.02
C GLY A 323 -6.45 -7.73 22.10
N TYR A 324 -7.06 -6.56 22.25
CA TYR A 324 -8.51 -6.35 22.28
C TYR A 324 -8.88 -4.93 21.85
N ASP A 325 -10.09 -4.75 21.36
CA ASP A 325 -10.58 -3.46 20.89
C ASP A 325 -10.75 -2.46 22.05
N LEU A 326 -10.30 -1.23 21.83
CA LEU A 326 -10.57 -0.12 22.73
C LEU A 326 -11.87 0.59 22.30
N THR A 327 -12.82 0.71 23.23
CA THR A 327 -14.15 1.26 22.98
C THR A 327 -14.64 2.05 24.19
N ILE A 328 -15.81 2.68 24.11
CA ILE A 328 -16.39 3.42 25.23
C ILE A 328 -16.40 2.53 26.48
N GLY A 329 -15.83 3.06 27.54
CA GLY A 329 -15.68 2.37 28.84
C GLY A 329 -14.31 1.72 29.05
N SER A 330 -13.49 1.51 28.02
CA SER A 330 -12.10 1.07 28.16
C SER A 330 -11.30 2.08 28.99
N ARG A 331 -10.35 1.57 29.81
CA ARG A 331 -9.54 2.40 30.71
C ARG A 331 -8.11 1.88 30.81
N GLY A 332 -7.18 2.77 31.16
CA GLY A 332 -5.79 2.42 31.46
C GLY A 332 -4.77 3.03 30.52
N ASP A 333 -3.52 2.55 30.62
CA ASP A 333 -2.38 3.16 29.93
C ASP A 333 -2.47 3.08 28.41
N LYS A 334 -3.05 2.00 27.85
CA LYS A 334 -3.27 1.87 26.42
C LYS A 334 -4.26 2.89 25.86
N VAL A 335 -5.30 3.23 26.66
CA VAL A 335 -6.23 4.31 26.30
C VAL A 335 -5.54 5.66 26.37
N ARG A 336 -4.73 5.89 27.42
CA ARG A 336 -3.97 7.13 27.57
C ARG A 336 -2.99 7.33 26.41
N GLN A 337 -2.22 6.31 26.07
CA GLN A 337 -1.31 6.33 24.92
C GLN A 337 -2.05 6.68 23.62
N LEU A 338 -3.16 5.98 23.33
CA LEU A 338 -4.02 6.27 22.18
C LEU A 338 -4.46 7.73 22.14
N GLN A 339 -4.87 8.29 23.29
CA GLN A 339 -5.31 9.68 23.39
C GLN A 339 -4.16 10.66 23.15
N GLU A 340 -2.95 10.37 23.66
CA GLU A 340 -1.74 11.16 23.42
C GLU A 340 -1.36 11.17 21.93
N GLU A 341 -1.37 10.02 21.29
CA GLU A 341 -1.07 9.89 19.86
C GLU A 341 -2.12 10.64 19.00
N LEU A 342 -3.41 10.45 19.28
CA LEU A 342 -4.50 11.15 18.57
C LEU A 342 -4.46 12.67 18.79
N ASP A 343 -4.11 13.14 19.98
CA ASP A 343 -4.04 14.58 20.24
C ASP A 343 -2.89 15.23 19.47
N ILE A 344 -1.74 14.58 19.35
CA ILE A 344 -0.63 15.05 18.51
C ILE A 344 -1.02 15.03 17.02
N ILE A 345 -1.68 13.99 16.57
CA ILE A 345 -2.19 13.94 15.18
C ILE A 345 -3.18 15.09 14.93
N ALA A 346 -4.03 15.42 15.89
CA ALA A 346 -4.99 16.52 15.81
C ALA A 346 -4.34 17.92 15.73
N GLU A 347 -3.06 18.07 16.09
CA GLU A 347 -2.32 19.32 15.85
C GLU A 347 -2.08 19.57 14.37
N VAL A 348 -1.97 18.50 13.59
CA VAL A 348 -1.70 18.52 12.15
C VAL A 348 -3.00 18.39 11.35
N TYR A 349 -3.90 17.51 11.79
CA TYR A 349 -5.20 17.26 11.16
C TYR A 349 -6.32 17.91 11.96
N SER A 350 -6.59 19.20 11.70
CA SER A 350 -7.53 20.03 12.49
C SER A 350 -8.98 19.53 12.50
N SER A 351 -9.36 18.66 11.58
CA SER A 351 -10.67 18.00 11.56
C SER A 351 -10.83 16.93 12.65
N ILE A 352 -9.72 16.50 13.30
CA ILE A 352 -9.75 15.60 14.43
C ILE A 352 -9.89 16.44 15.71
N PRO A 353 -10.93 16.21 16.54
CA PRO A 353 -11.07 16.94 17.80
C PRO A 353 -9.88 16.71 18.75
N ARG A 354 -9.37 17.78 19.35
CA ARG A 354 -8.38 17.71 20.44
C ARG A 354 -9.00 17.04 21.66
N ILE A 355 -8.26 16.14 22.30
CA ILE A 355 -8.74 15.37 23.44
C ILE A 355 -7.70 15.34 24.58
N ALA A 356 -8.18 15.21 25.82
CA ALA A 356 -7.32 15.03 26.97
C ALA A 356 -6.91 13.56 27.12
N ALA A 357 -5.66 13.31 27.46
CA ALA A 357 -5.12 11.97 27.72
C ALA A 357 -5.39 11.56 29.18
N ASP A 358 -6.65 11.32 29.51
CA ASP A 358 -7.11 10.95 30.87
C ASP A 358 -7.11 9.43 31.12
N GLY A 359 -6.86 8.63 30.08
CA GLY A 359 -6.88 7.17 30.14
C GLY A 359 -8.29 6.57 30.21
N ILE A 360 -9.33 7.34 29.87
CA ILE A 360 -10.72 6.89 29.84
C ILE A 360 -11.29 7.06 28.44
N PHE A 361 -11.65 5.98 27.78
CA PHE A 361 -12.28 6.02 26.46
C PHE A 361 -13.75 6.48 26.60
N GLY A 362 -13.94 7.79 26.51
CA GLY A 362 -15.25 8.45 26.57
C GLY A 362 -15.77 8.86 25.19
N ASN A 363 -16.84 9.65 25.18
CA ASN A 363 -17.44 10.16 23.93
C ASN A 363 -16.48 11.07 23.13
N ASN A 364 -15.63 11.84 23.80
CA ASN A 364 -14.65 12.69 23.13
C ASN A 364 -13.60 11.83 22.40
N THR A 365 -13.09 10.79 23.05
CA THR A 365 -12.17 9.84 22.42
C THR A 365 -12.83 9.15 21.22
N LYS A 366 -14.09 8.70 21.37
CA LYS A 366 -14.85 8.11 20.26
C LYS A 366 -14.98 9.08 19.08
N ALA A 367 -15.28 10.36 19.34
CA ALA A 367 -15.41 11.37 18.27
C ALA A 367 -14.08 11.59 17.53
N ALA A 368 -12.96 11.64 18.25
CA ALA A 368 -11.63 11.75 17.65
C ALA A 368 -11.28 10.51 16.80
N VAL A 369 -11.59 9.31 17.30
CA VAL A 369 -11.41 8.05 16.55
C VAL A 369 -12.25 8.03 15.28
N LEU A 370 -13.53 8.43 15.32
CA LEU A 370 -14.40 8.51 14.14
C LEU A 370 -13.86 9.48 13.10
N ALA A 371 -13.39 10.66 13.53
CA ALA A 371 -12.78 11.64 12.63
C ALA A 371 -11.49 11.09 12.01
N PHE A 372 -10.64 10.44 12.80
CA PHE A 372 -9.43 9.77 12.31
C PHE A 372 -9.77 8.68 11.28
N GLN A 373 -10.69 7.77 11.62
CA GLN A 373 -11.11 6.70 10.72
C GLN A 373 -11.65 7.24 9.39
N LYS A 374 -12.43 8.32 9.43
CA LYS A 374 -12.94 8.98 8.22
C LYS A 374 -11.80 9.52 7.34
N ILE A 375 -10.84 10.26 7.92
CA ILE A 375 -9.73 10.89 7.18
C ILE A 375 -8.83 9.83 6.54
N PHE A 376 -8.56 8.74 7.25
CA PHE A 376 -7.63 7.71 6.80
C PHE A 376 -8.29 6.49 6.13
N GLY A 377 -9.56 6.63 5.71
CA GLY A 377 -10.27 5.62 4.92
C GLY A 377 -10.58 4.33 5.68
N LEU A 378 -10.61 4.37 7.02
CA LEU A 378 -10.91 3.20 7.86
C LEU A 378 -12.40 3.05 8.12
N PRO A 379 -12.89 1.83 8.42
CA PRO A 379 -14.28 1.63 8.86
C PRO A 379 -14.63 2.51 10.07
N GLN A 380 -15.64 3.37 9.92
CA GLN A 380 -16.02 4.36 10.93
C GLN A 380 -16.82 3.72 12.07
N THR A 381 -16.18 2.89 12.87
CA THR A 381 -16.78 2.20 14.03
C THR A 381 -16.79 3.06 15.30
N GLY A 382 -15.84 3.99 15.39
CA GLY A 382 -15.56 4.74 16.63
C GLY A 382 -14.93 3.89 17.73
N SER A 383 -14.48 2.68 17.40
CA SER A 383 -13.68 1.80 18.24
C SER A 383 -12.28 1.66 17.61
N VAL A 384 -11.28 1.36 18.43
CA VAL A 384 -9.91 1.14 17.97
C VAL A 384 -9.66 -0.36 17.97
N ASP A 385 -9.79 -0.95 16.79
CA ASP A 385 -9.40 -2.32 16.46
C ASP A 385 -7.89 -2.39 16.10
N PHE A 386 -7.41 -3.57 15.78
CA PHE A 386 -6.03 -3.81 15.35
C PHE A 386 -5.59 -2.86 14.23
N ARG A 387 -6.38 -2.74 13.17
CA ARG A 387 -6.13 -1.90 12.01
C ARG A 387 -6.04 -0.41 12.38
N THR A 388 -7.01 0.08 13.14
CA THR A 388 -7.06 1.47 13.61
C THR A 388 -5.90 1.79 14.53
N TRP A 389 -5.51 0.87 15.44
CA TRP A 389 -4.37 1.05 16.33
C TRP A 389 -3.06 1.28 15.56
N TYR A 390 -2.75 0.39 14.64
CA TYR A 390 -1.50 0.50 13.89
C TYR A 390 -1.49 1.67 12.90
N LYS A 391 -2.65 2.04 12.34
CA LYS A 391 -2.75 3.24 11.51
C LYS A 391 -2.52 4.52 12.30
N ILE A 392 -3.05 4.63 13.53
CA ILE A 392 -2.77 5.75 14.43
C ILE A 392 -1.27 5.82 14.74
N SER A 393 -0.67 4.70 15.15
CA SER A 393 0.77 4.66 15.45
C SER A 393 1.62 5.01 14.23
N GLN A 394 1.28 4.54 13.03
CA GLN A 394 1.98 4.87 11.79
C GLN A 394 1.94 6.38 11.49
N ILE A 395 0.76 6.99 11.59
CA ILE A 395 0.60 8.44 11.34
C ILE A 395 1.32 9.26 12.39
N TYR A 396 1.23 8.85 13.67
CA TYR A 396 1.93 9.48 14.78
C TYR A 396 3.45 9.47 14.57
N VAL A 397 4.03 8.32 14.24
CA VAL A 397 5.47 8.18 13.96
C VAL A 397 5.87 9.05 12.76
N GLY A 398 5.08 9.06 11.70
CA GLY A 398 5.33 9.88 10.50
C GLY A 398 5.33 11.38 10.78
N ILE A 399 4.48 11.86 11.70
CA ILE A 399 4.40 13.28 12.11
C ILE A 399 5.54 13.63 13.06
N THR A 400 5.80 12.79 14.06
CA THR A 400 6.77 13.09 15.13
C THR A 400 8.22 12.78 14.76
N ARG A 401 8.45 11.97 13.71
CA ARG A 401 9.78 11.49 13.28
C ARG A 401 10.57 10.82 14.40
N ILE A 402 9.91 10.23 15.39
CA ILE A 402 10.57 9.56 16.53
C ILE A 402 11.53 8.48 16.05
N ALA A 403 11.22 7.79 14.95
CA ALA A 403 12.06 6.74 14.38
C ALA A 403 13.36 7.27 13.74
N GLU A 404 13.43 8.56 13.35
CA GLU A 404 14.65 9.18 12.79
C GLU A 404 15.65 9.60 13.87
N LEU A 405 15.25 9.59 15.14
CA LEU A 405 16.05 10.03 16.29
C LEU A 405 16.65 8.87 17.10
N SER A 406 16.39 7.61 16.71
CA SER A 406 16.86 6.41 17.45
C SER A 406 17.99 5.68 16.75
#